data_bbaedf61c35fc5bc1cf548c7591579ca
#
_entry.id   bbaedf61c35fc5bc1cf548c7591579ca
#
_cell.length_a   1.000
_cell.length_b   1.000
_cell.length_c   1.000
_cell.angle_alpha   90.00
_cell.angle_beta   90.00
_cell.angle_gamma   90.00
#
_symmetry.space_group_name_H-M   'P 1'
#
loop_
_entity.id
_entity.type
_entity.pdbx_description
1 polymer ?
#
loop_
_entity_poly.entity_id
_entity_poly.type
_entity_poly.pdbx_seq_one_letter_code
_entity_poly.pdbx_strand_id
1 'polypeptide(L)'
;MFPAPTIMTANELLTLHMPDKRTELVRGRLVVREPAGLRHGDVAARVLVAISNYLAADRDRHPSGVARGLVVAAETGFTLQRNPDTVRAPDVAYIRASRLPSGPHTGFADFAPDIAVEVLSPSDRHGEVLAKVADWLTAGTSLVWTIDPERRRARVYRADGSETVLTGADQLDGEDVLPHFRASIAELTDRP
;
A
#
# COMPACT_ATOMS: atom_id res chain seq x y z
N MET A 1 22.93 -26.51 20.18
CA MET A 1 22.80 -25.97 18.81
C MET A 1 21.32 -25.64 18.62
N PHE A 2 20.93 -24.38 18.57
CA PHE A 2 19.54 -24.03 18.28
C PHE A 2 19.29 -24.26 16.78
N PRO A 3 18.15 -24.85 16.38
CA PRO A 3 17.82 -24.98 14.97
C PRO A 3 17.76 -23.59 14.34
N ALA A 4 18.30 -23.46 13.14
CA ALA A 4 18.16 -22.22 12.38
C ALA A 4 16.66 -21.90 12.24
N PRO A 5 16.26 -20.63 12.36
CA PRO A 5 14.85 -20.28 12.18
C PRO A 5 14.39 -20.71 10.79
N THR A 6 13.27 -21.40 10.73
CA THR A 6 12.66 -21.81 9.46
C THR A 6 12.33 -20.55 8.66
N ILE A 7 12.94 -20.37 7.50
CA ILE A 7 12.69 -19.26 6.58
C ILE A 7 11.58 -19.70 5.63
N MET A 8 10.47 -18.95 5.63
CA MET A 8 9.33 -19.18 4.75
C MET A 8 9.53 -18.44 3.42
N THR A 9 9.00 -19.02 2.35
CA THR A 9 8.96 -18.40 1.01
C THR A 9 7.61 -17.77 0.73
N ALA A 10 7.53 -16.89 -0.28
CA ALA A 10 6.29 -16.28 -0.74
C ALA A 10 5.27 -17.33 -1.21
N ASN A 11 5.73 -18.41 -1.84
CA ASN A 11 4.86 -19.50 -2.28
C ASN A 11 4.25 -20.27 -1.09
N GLU A 12 5.00 -20.50 -0.05
CA GLU A 12 4.48 -21.09 1.20
C GLU A 12 3.49 -20.15 1.88
N LEU A 13 3.77 -18.84 1.91
CA LEU A 13 2.82 -17.85 2.43
C LEU A 13 1.52 -17.83 1.64
N LEU A 14 1.58 -17.92 0.30
CA LEU A 14 0.40 -17.91 -0.57
C LEU A 14 -0.55 -19.09 -0.29
N THR A 15 -0.03 -20.20 0.16
CA THR A 15 -0.79 -21.42 0.50
C THR A 15 -1.11 -21.52 2.00
N LEU A 16 -0.56 -20.63 2.81
CA LEU A 16 -0.79 -20.62 4.26
C LEU A 16 -2.23 -20.20 4.57
N HIS A 17 -2.95 -21.06 5.25
CA HIS A 17 -4.30 -20.74 5.72
C HIS A 17 -4.26 -20.37 7.20
N MET A 18 -4.48 -19.10 7.50
CA MET A 18 -4.65 -18.58 8.86
C MET A 18 -5.97 -17.79 8.94
N PRO A 19 -7.07 -18.46 9.35
CA PRO A 19 -8.37 -17.79 9.46
C PRO A 19 -8.31 -16.55 10.35
N ASP A 20 -8.99 -15.49 9.93
CA ASP A 20 -9.14 -14.24 10.70
C ASP A 20 -7.82 -13.51 11.01
N LYS A 21 -6.74 -13.78 10.24
CA LYS A 21 -5.44 -13.11 10.39
C LYS A 21 -4.98 -12.51 9.07
N ARG A 22 -4.30 -11.38 9.20
CA ARG A 22 -3.54 -10.74 8.12
C ARG A 22 -2.09 -11.23 8.22
N THR A 23 -1.53 -11.68 7.11
CA THR A 23 -0.18 -12.25 7.09
C THR A 23 0.72 -11.54 6.09
N GLU A 24 1.93 -11.25 6.51
CA GLU A 24 3.02 -10.73 5.67
C GLU A 24 4.26 -11.59 5.87
N LEU A 25 5.24 -11.45 5.00
CA LEU A 25 6.54 -12.09 5.13
C LEU A 25 7.63 -11.03 5.14
N VAL A 26 8.49 -11.05 6.14
CA VAL A 26 9.60 -10.10 6.24
C VAL A 26 10.91 -10.87 6.36
N ARG A 27 11.69 -10.87 5.29
CA ARG A 27 12.95 -11.61 5.20
C ARG A 27 12.80 -13.08 5.62
N GLY A 28 11.76 -13.73 5.08
CA GLY A 28 11.43 -15.12 5.38
C GLY A 28 10.77 -15.37 6.74
N ARG A 29 10.45 -14.33 7.50
CA ARG A 29 9.77 -14.44 8.80
C ARG A 29 8.30 -14.07 8.66
N LEU A 30 7.42 -14.97 9.08
CA LEU A 30 5.98 -14.71 9.10
C LEU A 30 5.66 -13.62 10.12
N VAL A 31 4.94 -12.60 9.66
CA VAL A 31 4.34 -11.55 10.49
C VAL A 31 2.83 -11.74 10.45
N VAL A 32 2.23 -11.92 11.62
CA VAL A 32 0.77 -12.10 11.78
C VAL A 32 0.19 -10.87 12.45
N ARG A 33 -0.91 -10.37 11.90
CA ARG A 33 -1.61 -9.20 12.43
C ARG A 33 -3.09 -9.52 12.64
N GLU A 34 -3.69 -8.82 13.60
CA GLU A 34 -5.13 -8.86 13.82
C GLU A 34 -5.88 -8.09 12.72
N PRO A 35 -7.18 -8.38 12.52
CA PRO A 35 -8.04 -7.58 11.64
C PRO A 35 -8.00 -6.09 12.02
N ALA A 36 -8.10 -5.25 11.01
CA ALA A 36 -8.13 -3.80 11.20
C ALA A 36 -9.44 -3.34 11.87
N GLY A 37 -9.37 -2.29 12.68
CA GLY A 37 -10.54 -1.65 13.26
C GLY A 37 -11.37 -0.85 12.24
N LEU A 38 -12.62 -0.53 12.59
CA LEU A 38 -13.58 0.17 11.72
C LEU A 38 -13.01 1.47 11.14
N ARG A 39 -12.35 2.27 11.96
CA ARG A 39 -11.78 3.57 11.56
C ARG A 39 -10.70 3.43 10.50
N HIS A 40 -9.84 2.45 10.66
CA HIS A 40 -8.81 2.12 9.67
C HIS A 40 -9.46 1.70 8.34
N GLY A 41 -10.45 0.80 8.40
CA GLY A 41 -11.16 0.35 7.20
C GLY A 41 -11.89 1.47 6.46
N ASP A 42 -12.54 2.40 7.19
CA ASP A 42 -13.20 3.58 6.61
C ASP A 42 -12.21 4.45 5.83
N VAL A 43 -11.06 4.78 6.43
CA VAL A 43 -10.05 5.62 5.77
C VAL A 43 -9.44 4.89 4.56
N ALA A 44 -9.13 3.61 4.67
CA ALA A 44 -8.62 2.82 3.54
C ALA A 44 -9.63 2.79 2.38
N ALA A 45 -10.92 2.61 2.68
CA ALA A 45 -11.98 2.64 1.67
C ALA A 45 -12.10 4.02 1.00
N ARG A 46 -12.01 5.12 1.74
CA ARG A 46 -12.04 6.49 1.18
C ARG A 46 -10.88 6.74 0.23
N VAL A 47 -9.67 6.31 0.59
CA VAL A 47 -8.50 6.42 -0.29
C VAL A 47 -8.70 5.60 -1.57
N LEU A 48 -9.15 4.35 -1.45
CA LEU A 48 -9.47 3.51 -2.59
C LEU A 48 -10.48 4.17 -3.53
N VAL A 49 -11.58 4.69 -2.98
CA VAL A 49 -12.64 5.38 -3.74
C VAL A 49 -12.10 6.65 -4.40
N ALA A 50 -11.30 7.45 -3.72
CA ALA A 50 -10.72 8.67 -4.28
C ALA A 50 -9.84 8.36 -5.50
N ILE A 51 -8.95 7.37 -5.42
CA ILE A 51 -8.11 6.94 -6.55
C ILE A 51 -8.98 6.33 -7.66
N SER A 52 -9.96 5.49 -7.32
CA SER A 52 -10.86 4.87 -8.31
C SER A 52 -11.65 5.91 -9.09
N ASN A 53 -12.21 6.92 -8.42
CA ASN A 53 -12.96 8.00 -9.04
C ASN A 53 -12.05 8.85 -9.95
N TYR A 54 -10.83 9.14 -9.51
CA TYR A 54 -9.85 9.84 -10.34
C TYR A 54 -9.56 9.05 -11.63
N LEU A 55 -9.29 7.75 -11.53
CA LEU A 55 -9.02 6.90 -12.70
C LEU A 55 -10.22 6.82 -13.64
N ALA A 56 -11.45 6.76 -13.11
CA ALA A 56 -12.68 6.78 -13.90
C ALA A 56 -12.85 8.11 -14.65
N ALA A 57 -12.76 9.23 -13.94
CA ALA A 57 -12.90 10.57 -14.52
C ALA A 57 -11.80 10.88 -15.56
N ASP A 58 -10.60 10.37 -15.38
CA ASP A 58 -9.54 10.53 -16.36
C ASP A 58 -9.80 9.68 -17.61
N ARG A 59 -10.41 8.49 -17.50
CA ARG A 59 -10.86 7.69 -18.66
C ARG A 59 -11.86 8.43 -19.51
N ASP A 60 -12.80 9.14 -18.89
CA ASP A 60 -13.84 9.88 -19.62
C ASP A 60 -13.26 11.09 -20.38
N ARG A 61 -12.21 11.71 -19.83
CA ARG A 61 -11.50 12.84 -20.49
C ARG A 61 -10.60 12.39 -21.65
N HIS A 62 -10.15 11.15 -21.65
CA HIS A 62 -9.20 10.63 -22.65
C HIS A 62 -9.67 9.25 -23.14
N PRO A 63 -10.68 9.15 -24.00
CA PRO A 63 -11.29 7.89 -24.40
C PRO A 63 -10.42 7.00 -25.31
N SER A 64 -9.18 7.38 -25.58
CA SER A 64 -8.25 6.70 -26.51
C SER A 64 -7.80 5.29 -26.09
N GLY A 65 -8.48 4.63 -25.15
CA GLY A 65 -8.22 3.24 -24.79
C GLY A 65 -6.91 2.96 -24.06
N VAL A 66 -6.17 4.01 -23.71
CA VAL A 66 -4.91 3.85 -22.94
C VAL A 66 -5.27 3.36 -21.53
N ALA A 67 -4.79 2.19 -21.16
CA ALA A 67 -4.93 1.66 -19.81
C ALA A 67 -4.30 2.62 -18.79
N ARG A 68 -5.00 2.89 -17.67
CA ARG A 68 -4.61 3.96 -16.73
C ARG A 68 -4.05 3.46 -15.42
N GLY A 69 -3.80 2.19 -15.35
CA GLY A 69 -3.34 1.54 -14.15
C GLY A 69 -4.49 0.90 -13.36
N LEU A 70 -4.11 0.34 -12.26
CA LEU A 70 -4.98 -0.43 -11.39
C LEU A 70 -4.83 0.04 -9.96
N VAL A 71 -5.94 0.27 -9.26
CA VAL A 71 -5.93 0.41 -7.81
C VAL A 71 -6.44 -0.89 -7.19
N VAL A 72 -5.73 -1.38 -6.18
CA VAL A 72 -6.06 -2.59 -5.43
C VAL A 72 -6.08 -2.31 -3.94
N ALA A 73 -6.80 -3.12 -3.21
CA ALA A 73 -6.91 -3.06 -1.75
C ALA A 73 -7.08 -4.48 -1.18
N ALA A 74 -7.58 -4.58 0.05
CA ALA A 74 -7.89 -5.86 0.70
C ALA A 74 -6.68 -6.79 0.76
N GLU A 75 -5.57 -6.25 1.21
CA GLU A 75 -4.36 -7.03 1.50
C GLU A 75 -3.75 -7.72 0.27
N THR A 76 -3.86 -7.07 -0.89
CA THR A 76 -3.16 -7.55 -2.09
C THR A 76 -1.65 -7.65 -1.82
N GLY A 77 -1.10 -8.85 -1.89
CA GLY A 77 0.30 -9.11 -1.59
C GLY A 77 1.24 -8.75 -2.75
N PHE A 78 2.37 -8.14 -2.39
CA PHE A 78 3.46 -7.80 -3.30
C PHE A 78 4.75 -8.44 -2.79
N THR A 79 5.42 -9.22 -3.64
CA THR A 79 6.75 -9.76 -3.35
C THR A 79 7.79 -8.70 -3.65
N LEU A 80 8.34 -8.12 -2.60
CA LEU A 80 9.28 -6.99 -2.69
C LEU A 80 10.73 -7.45 -2.82
N GLN A 81 11.04 -8.62 -2.30
CA GLN A 81 12.39 -9.18 -2.28
C GLN A 81 12.32 -10.71 -2.31
N ARG A 82 13.35 -11.34 -2.91
CA ARG A 82 13.56 -12.78 -2.87
C ARG A 82 14.88 -13.11 -2.17
N ASN A 83 14.95 -14.27 -1.56
CA ASN A 83 16.14 -14.87 -0.94
C ASN A 83 16.85 -13.98 0.11
N PRO A 84 16.27 -13.77 1.31
CA PRO A 84 15.01 -14.26 1.83
C PRO A 84 13.81 -13.42 1.39
N ASP A 85 12.66 -14.08 1.23
CA ASP A 85 11.48 -13.45 0.66
C ASP A 85 10.88 -12.40 1.60
N THR A 86 10.44 -11.28 1.02
CA THR A 86 9.62 -10.26 1.69
C THR A 86 8.36 -10.05 0.88
N VAL A 87 7.21 -10.29 1.50
CA VAL A 87 5.88 -10.03 0.95
C VAL A 87 5.18 -9.06 1.86
N ARG A 88 4.78 -7.92 1.31
CA ARG A 88 4.00 -6.89 2.00
C ARG A 88 2.63 -6.74 1.35
N ALA A 89 1.66 -6.36 2.16
CA ALA A 89 0.29 -6.10 1.74
C ALA A 89 -0.13 -4.73 2.27
N PRO A 90 -0.18 -3.69 1.42
CA PRO A 90 -0.61 -2.35 1.82
C PRO A 90 -2.13 -2.31 1.90
N ASP A 91 -2.68 -1.34 2.64
CA ASP A 91 -4.13 -1.16 2.73
C ASP A 91 -4.74 -0.75 1.39
N VAL A 92 -4.04 0.08 0.61
CA VAL A 92 -4.36 0.43 -0.78
C VAL A 92 -3.07 0.52 -1.58
N ALA A 93 -3.09 0.07 -2.83
CA ALA A 93 -1.98 0.26 -3.75
C ALA A 93 -2.44 0.71 -5.13
N TYR A 94 -1.61 1.51 -5.80
CA TYR A 94 -1.81 1.86 -7.19
C TYR A 94 -0.64 1.37 -8.03
N ILE A 95 -0.96 0.84 -9.21
CA ILE A 95 -0.02 0.31 -10.20
C ILE A 95 -0.28 1.00 -11.53
N ARG A 96 0.75 1.62 -12.12
CA ARG A 96 0.66 2.23 -13.45
C ARG A 96 0.35 1.18 -14.52
N ALA A 97 -0.40 1.56 -15.52
CA ALA A 97 -0.76 0.69 -16.63
C ALA A 97 0.44 0.02 -17.32
N SER A 98 1.53 0.77 -17.48
CA SER A 98 2.76 0.26 -18.11
C SER A 98 3.45 -0.85 -17.33
N ARG A 99 3.08 -1.06 -16.07
CA ARG A 99 3.65 -2.09 -15.18
C ARG A 99 2.72 -3.26 -14.94
N LEU A 100 1.50 -3.19 -15.46
CA LEU A 100 0.56 -4.29 -15.33
C LEU A 100 1.00 -5.47 -16.22
N PRO A 101 0.91 -6.71 -15.73
CA PRO A 101 1.19 -7.90 -16.56
C PRO A 101 0.20 -8.00 -17.72
N SER A 102 0.67 -8.53 -18.84
CA SER A 102 -0.14 -8.64 -20.09
C SER A 102 -1.24 -9.70 -20.07
N GLY A 103 -1.45 -10.39 -18.95
CA GLY A 103 -2.42 -11.49 -18.85
C GLY A 103 -2.92 -11.69 -17.43
N PRO A 104 -3.77 -12.69 -17.20
CA PRO A 104 -4.24 -13.03 -15.87
C PRO A 104 -3.06 -13.26 -14.93
N HIS A 105 -3.08 -12.61 -13.78
CA HIS A 105 -2.08 -12.76 -12.73
C HIS A 105 -2.70 -13.49 -11.54
N THR A 106 -2.09 -14.60 -11.15
CA THR A 106 -2.49 -15.37 -9.96
C THR A 106 -1.37 -15.32 -8.93
N GLY A 107 -1.73 -15.14 -7.66
CA GLY A 107 -0.78 -15.02 -6.55
C GLY A 107 -0.34 -13.60 -6.28
N PHE A 108 0.77 -13.45 -5.56
CA PHE A 108 1.34 -12.15 -5.24
C PHE A 108 1.98 -11.51 -6.47
N ALA A 109 1.90 -10.18 -6.57
CA ALA A 109 2.62 -9.45 -7.60
C ALA A 109 4.13 -9.51 -7.33
N ASP A 110 4.94 -9.88 -8.33
CA ASP A 110 6.42 -9.96 -8.21
C ASP A 110 7.09 -8.62 -8.51
N PHE A 111 6.45 -7.53 -8.11
CA PHE A 111 6.95 -6.15 -8.24
C PHE A 111 6.29 -5.26 -7.18
N ALA A 112 6.92 -4.15 -6.82
CA ALA A 112 6.34 -3.17 -5.92
C ALA A 112 5.31 -2.28 -6.65
N PRO A 113 4.22 -1.81 -6.01
CA PRO A 113 3.30 -0.84 -6.60
C PRO A 113 3.97 0.52 -6.81
N ASP A 114 3.36 1.40 -7.61
CA ASP A 114 3.86 2.77 -7.77
C ASP A 114 3.50 3.67 -6.59
N ILE A 115 2.33 3.44 -5.97
CA ILE A 115 1.94 4.03 -4.69
C ILE A 115 1.55 2.91 -3.74
N ALA A 116 2.09 2.93 -2.52
CA ALA A 116 1.64 2.12 -1.40
C ALA A 116 1.02 3.04 -0.32
N VAL A 117 -0.13 2.66 0.20
CA VAL A 117 -0.84 3.40 1.26
C VAL A 117 -0.96 2.52 2.48
N GLU A 118 -0.50 3.04 3.61
CA GLU A 118 -0.61 2.41 4.93
C GLU A 118 -1.45 3.32 5.84
N VAL A 119 -2.58 2.84 6.28
CA VAL A 119 -3.42 3.53 7.26
C VAL A 119 -2.98 3.11 8.65
N LEU A 120 -2.63 4.07 9.48
CA LEU A 120 -2.10 3.77 10.80
C LEU A 120 -3.21 3.44 11.80
N SER A 121 -2.93 2.50 12.68
CA SER A 121 -3.76 2.16 13.83
C SER A 121 -3.10 2.63 15.13
N PRO A 122 -3.84 2.79 16.24
CA PRO A 122 -3.27 3.18 17.53
C PRO A 122 -2.21 2.20 18.07
N SER A 123 -2.22 0.95 17.61
CA SER A 123 -1.25 -0.08 18.01
C SER A 123 0.05 -0.05 17.21
N ASP A 124 0.11 0.70 16.10
CA ASP A 124 1.29 0.72 15.25
C ASP A 124 2.44 1.45 15.91
N ARG A 125 3.60 0.81 15.91
CA ARG A 125 4.83 1.39 16.43
C ARG A 125 5.56 2.14 15.33
N HIS A 126 6.01 3.34 15.63
CA HIS A 126 6.68 4.20 14.65
C HIS A 126 7.83 3.50 13.90
N GLY A 127 8.68 2.74 14.61
CA GLY A 127 9.76 1.99 13.98
C GLY A 127 9.28 0.90 13.00
N GLU A 128 8.15 0.24 13.28
CA GLU A 128 7.57 -0.75 12.37
C GLU A 128 6.98 -0.09 11.11
N VAL A 129 6.36 1.07 11.28
CA VAL A 129 5.85 1.87 10.14
C VAL A 129 7.00 2.30 9.24
N LEU A 130 8.07 2.85 9.80
CA LEU A 130 9.25 3.25 9.02
C LEU A 130 9.93 2.07 8.34
N ALA A 131 9.98 0.89 8.99
CA ALA A 131 10.51 -0.32 8.36
C ALA A 131 9.66 -0.74 7.14
N LYS A 132 8.32 -0.66 7.22
CA LYS A 132 7.45 -0.90 6.06
C LYS A 132 7.69 0.12 4.94
N VAL A 133 7.77 1.41 5.28
CA VAL A 133 8.09 2.47 4.31
C VAL A 133 9.41 2.17 3.61
N ALA A 134 10.43 1.78 4.36
CA ALA A 134 11.73 1.45 3.79
C ALA A 134 11.67 0.21 2.87
N ASP A 135 10.91 -0.83 3.24
CA ASP A 135 10.71 -2.01 2.40
C ASP A 135 10.06 -1.61 1.05
N TRP A 136 9.02 -0.75 1.07
CA TRP A 136 8.36 -0.27 -0.13
C TRP A 136 9.29 0.54 -1.04
N LEU A 137 9.95 1.55 -0.49
CA LEU A 137 10.84 2.44 -1.26
C LEU A 137 12.04 1.67 -1.83
N THR A 138 12.64 0.78 -1.04
CA THR A 138 13.77 -0.06 -1.49
C THR A 138 13.36 -1.00 -2.63
N ALA A 139 12.12 -1.45 -2.65
CA ALA A 139 11.58 -2.30 -3.72
C ALA A 139 11.17 -1.51 -4.98
N GLY A 140 11.25 -0.18 -4.97
CA GLY A 140 10.99 0.68 -6.14
C GLY A 140 9.60 1.31 -6.16
N THR A 141 8.86 1.33 -5.05
CA THR A 141 7.66 2.17 -4.90
C THR A 141 8.05 3.64 -4.97
N SER A 142 7.37 4.41 -5.80
CA SER A 142 7.68 5.85 -6.00
C SER A 142 7.19 6.71 -4.85
N LEU A 143 5.97 6.44 -4.35
CA LEU A 143 5.34 7.18 -3.27
C LEU A 143 4.81 6.20 -2.21
N VAL A 144 5.12 6.46 -0.95
CA VAL A 144 4.48 5.76 0.17
C VAL A 144 3.71 6.79 1.00
N TRP A 145 2.41 6.57 1.14
CA TRP A 145 1.55 7.42 1.96
C TRP A 145 1.22 6.68 3.26
N THR A 146 1.56 7.29 4.39
CA THR A 146 1.06 6.83 5.69
C THR A 146 0.00 7.81 6.17
N ILE A 147 -1.18 7.32 6.52
CA ILE A 147 -2.31 8.15 6.96
C ILE A 147 -2.63 7.81 8.40
N ASP A 148 -2.60 8.80 9.27
CA ASP A 148 -2.95 8.71 10.69
C ASP A 148 -4.36 9.31 10.90
N PRO A 149 -5.39 8.47 11.00
CA PRO A 149 -6.76 8.95 11.17
C PRO A 149 -6.98 9.70 12.49
N GLU A 150 -6.30 9.29 13.56
CA GLU A 150 -6.49 9.88 14.89
C GLU A 150 -5.88 11.28 14.98
N ARG A 151 -4.76 11.50 14.29
CA ARG A 151 -4.09 12.81 14.25
C ARG A 151 -4.50 13.68 13.07
N ARG A 152 -5.34 13.14 12.17
CA ARG A 152 -5.76 13.79 10.92
C ARG A 152 -4.55 14.28 10.12
N ARG A 153 -3.59 13.39 9.92
CA ARG A 153 -2.31 13.66 9.24
C ARG A 153 -1.99 12.59 8.25
N ALA A 154 -1.25 12.97 7.22
CA ALA A 154 -0.58 12.02 6.35
C ALA A 154 0.90 12.37 6.24
N ARG A 155 1.71 11.40 5.84
CA ARG A 155 3.09 11.60 5.42
C ARG A 155 3.26 11.01 4.04
N VAL A 156 3.95 11.73 3.20
CA VAL A 156 4.34 11.29 1.87
C VAL A 156 5.85 11.06 1.89
N TYR A 157 6.25 9.83 1.66
CA TYR A 157 7.66 9.44 1.54
C TYR A 157 7.96 9.17 0.07
N ARG A 158 9.14 9.57 -0.40
CA ARG A 158 9.58 9.45 -1.80
C ARG A 158 10.86 8.66 -1.93
N ALA A 159 11.12 8.15 -3.13
CA ALA A 159 12.31 7.36 -3.42
C ALA A 159 13.63 8.12 -3.23
N ASP A 160 13.60 9.44 -3.30
CA ASP A 160 14.78 10.31 -3.04
C ASP A 160 15.06 10.52 -1.53
N GLY A 161 14.26 9.91 -0.66
CA GLY A 161 14.35 10.04 0.78
C GLY A 161 13.67 11.27 1.35
N SER A 162 13.05 12.11 0.53
CA SER A 162 12.29 13.26 1.01
C SER A 162 10.96 12.85 1.65
N GLU A 163 10.53 13.64 2.63
CA GLU A 163 9.28 13.43 3.35
C GLU A 163 8.49 14.74 3.41
N THR A 164 7.17 14.64 3.30
CA THR A 164 6.24 15.77 3.52
C THR A 164 5.20 15.36 4.54
N VAL A 165 4.96 16.21 5.54
CA VAL A 165 3.88 16.03 6.50
C VAL A 165 2.69 16.87 6.09
N LEU A 166 1.52 16.26 5.98
CA LEU A 166 0.26 16.87 5.62
C LEU A 166 -0.71 16.84 6.80
N THR A 167 -1.52 17.87 6.93
CA THR A 167 -2.53 18.04 7.98
C THR A 167 -3.92 18.10 7.38
N GLY A 168 -4.96 18.22 8.19
CA GLY A 168 -6.34 18.31 7.71
C GLY A 168 -6.62 19.42 6.70
N ALA A 169 -5.81 20.49 6.70
CA ALA A 169 -5.95 21.62 5.75
C ALA A 169 -5.28 21.33 4.38
N ASP A 170 -4.46 20.29 4.30
CA ASP A 170 -3.68 19.97 3.13
C ASP A 170 -4.35 18.91 2.25
N GLN A 171 -3.78 18.68 1.07
CA GLN A 171 -4.22 17.64 0.14
C GLN A 171 -3.09 16.66 -0.14
N LEU A 172 -3.42 15.37 -0.20
CA LEU A 172 -2.58 14.37 -0.84
C LEU A 172 -2.47 14.68 -2.32
N ASP A 173 -1.26 14.59 -2.83
CA ASP A 173 -0.91 14.81 -4.22
C ASP A 173 -0.34 13.53 -4.80
N GLY A 174 -0.83 13.14 -5.99
CA GLY A 174 -0.32 11.99 -6.73
C GLY A 174 1.00 12.22 -7.45
N GLU A 175 1.47 13.46 -7.47
CA GLU A 175 2.71 13.89 -8.13
C GLU A 175 2.79 13.37 -9.57
N ASP A 176 3.96 12.94 -10.03
CA ASP A 176 4.14 12.34 -11.36
C ASP A 176 3.60 10.90 -11.47
N VAL A 177 3.20 10.29 -10.36
CA VAL A 177 2.65 8.93 -10.34
C VAL A 177 1.17 8.91 -10.73
N LEU A 178 0.40 9.86 -10.18
CA LEU A 178 -1.01 10.13 -10.53
C LEU A 178 -1.16 11.63 -10.81
N PRO A 179 -0.78 12.12 -12.01
CA PRO A 179 -0.79 13.54 -12.33
C PRO A 179 -2.16 14.17 -12.10
N HIS A 180 -2.21 15.30 -11.39
CA HIS A 180 -3.43 16.03 -11.03
C HIS A 180 -4.37 15.33 -10.03
N PHE A 181 -4.00 14.17 -9.49
CA PHE A 181 -4.74 13.60 -8.38
C PHE A 181 -4.59 14.48 -7.14
N ARG A 182 -5.71 14.79 -6.52
CA ARG A 182 -5.77 15.51 -5.23
C ARG A 182 -6.85 14.88 -4.36
N ALA A 183 -6.53 14.71 -3.08
CA ALA A 183 -7.49 14.24 -2.08
C ALA A 183 -7.29 14.99 -0.76
N SER A 184 -8.32 15.61 -0.24
CA SER A 184 -8.28 16.35 1.02
C SER A 184 -8.00 15.42 2.20
N ILE A 185 -6.99 15.73 3.02
CA ILE A 185 -6.72 14.99 4.25
C ILE A 185 -7.93 15.03 5.20
N ALA A 186 -8.62 16.16 5.28
CA ALA A 186 -9.84 16.25 6.08
C ALA A 186 -10.90 15.27 5.59
N GLU A 187 -11.23 15.25 4.29
CA GLU A 187 -12.25 14.35 3.73
C GLU A 187 -11.88 12.87 3.90
N LEU A 188 -10.60 12.54 3.80
CA LEU A 188 -10.12 11.17 4.03
C LEU A 188 -10.19 10.76 5.50
N THR A 189 -10.01 11.70 6.44
CA THR A 189 -9.83 11.40 7.86
C THR A 189 -10.95 11.91 8.76
N ASP A 190 -11.94 12.65 8.29
CA ASP A 190 -13.05 13.10 9.11
C ASP A 190 -13.95 11.94 9.53
N ARG A 191 -14.47 12.02 10.74
CA ARG A 191 -15.51 11.11 11.20
C ARG A 191 -16.82 11.48 10.51
N PRO A 192 -17.61 10.48 10.08
CA PRO A 192 -18.96 10.74 9.60
C PRO A 192 -19.87 11.31 10.68
#